data_21f8a17f69e13d5be664ac6395e789ab
#
_entry.id   21f8a17f69e13d5be664ac6395e789ab
#
_cell.length_a   1.000
_cell.length_b   1.000
_cell.length_c   1.000
_cell.angle_alpha   90.00
_cell.angle_beta   90.00
_cell.angle_gamma   90.00
#
_symmetry.space_group_name_H-M   'P 1'
#
loop_
_entity.id
_entity.type
_entity.pdbx_description
1 polymer ?
#
loop_
_entity_poly.entity_id
_entity_poly.type
_entity_poly.pdbx_seq_one_letter_code
_entity_poly.pdbx_strand_id
1 'polypeptide(L)'
;MLARHAGASRFAYNQCLQLVTDSLEAKQTDSQVRVPWSGFDLINGFNAWKCSDAAGRIFLAASDGTITEQVTGLAWRHDVSAQVFEEAAVDLGRALAAYSDAKTGMRKGRRVGFPKRKRKGRCRDSFRLRNKRSKSGTLAIRVGEGRPRCVTLPKIGAVRVHDDTRRLRRLLRPVTGFDAGSGQSRVAPRARILSATVSRHGSRWYVSLNVQAPDFHPERRHLSRPAGDRAGFVGVDRGLVAFAVAAAADGSEVGRYHSPIPLLHRMARLRRQSRAISRLQPGSRNRAMAVRRLSRHQAHIVNVRRRFLHEVSSQLIQTHDRLCLEDLAVANLMTNRYLARAIAAAAWAEFARQLVYKAAWFGTELVVADRWCPSSKTCSGCGTVQQVRLAERVFRCEACGLITDRDHNAAVNLAAWADRSFARAPVRQAGGRATNAPGGEGAGHRHSDGETGPVELGTDAHAVLA
;
A
#
# COMPACT_ATOMS: atom_id res chain seq x y z
N MET A 1 -9.20 23.34 -5.21
CA MET A 1 -8.24 23.33 -4.10
C MET A 1 -7.32 22.11 -4.11
N LEU A 2 -7.83 20.84 -4.12
CA LEU A 2 -6.98 19.63 -4.10
C LEU A 2 -5.96 19.56 -5.25
N ALA A 3 -6.38 19.91 -6.48
CA ALA A 3 -5.47 19.93 -7.64
C ALA A 3 -4.35 20.98 -7.50
N ARG A 4 -4.61 22.11 -6.84
CA ARG A 4 -3.61 23.16 -6.56
C ARG A 4 -2.55 22.60 -5.60
N HIS A 5 -2.95 21.95 -4.50
CA HIS A 5 -2.01 21.31 -3.56
C HIS A 5 -1.18 20.20 -4.23
N ALA A 6 -1.78 19.38 -5.10
CA ALA A 6 -1.04 18.37 -5.85
C ALA A 6 -0.05 18.99 -6.87
N GLY A 7 -0.44 20.12 -7.48
CA GLY A 7 0.46 20.93 -8.31
C GLY A 7 1.63 21.48 -7.55
N ALA A 8 1.37 22.05 -6.38
CA ALA A 8 2.39 22.59 -5.48
C ALA A 8 3.37 21.53 -4.98
N SER A 9 2.88 20.34 -4.62
CA SER A 9 3.74 19.20 -4.23
C SER A 9 4.68 18.79 -5.37
N ARG A 10 4.15 18.71 -6.60
CA ARG A 10 4.98 18.39 -7.77
C ARG A 10 5.99 19.47 -8.08
N PHE A 11 5.61 20.73 -7.96
CA PHE A 11 6.49 21.88 -8.14
C PHE A 11 7.65 21.85 -7.14
N ALA A 12 7.34 21.74 -5.83
CA ALA A 12 8.35 21.70 -4.79
C ALA A 12 9.32 20.51 -4.95
N TYR A 13 8.81 19.32 -5.29
CA TYR A 13 9.66 18.19 -5.60
C TYR A 13 10.64 18.48 -6.73
N ASN A 14 10.16 19.10 -7.82
CA ASN A 14 11.00 19.42 -8.98
C ASN A 14 12.00 20.53 -8.68
N GLN A 15 11.64 21.51 -7.86
CA GLN A 15 12.52 22.57 -7.43
C GLN A 15 13.62 22.06 -6.49
N CYS A 16 13.26 21.19 -5.53
CA CYS A 16 14.24 20.51 -4.70
C CYS A 16 15.20 19.65 -5.55
N LEU A 17 14.68 18.95 -6.57
CA LEU A 17 15.54 18.19 -7.48
C LEU A 17 16.48 19.08 -8.29
N GLN A 18 16.03 20.29 -8.68
CA GLN A 18 16.90 21.28 -9.31
C GLN A 18 18.03 21.71 -8.37
N LEU A 19 17.71 22.05 -7.11
CA LEU A 19 18.72 22.41 -6.11
C LEU A 19 19.78 21.32 -5.93
N VAL A 20 19.38 20.02 -5.94
CA VAL A 20 20.33 18.90 -5.89
C VAL A 20 21.20 18.87 -7.15
N THR A 21 20.60 19.05 -8.33
CA THR A 21 21.32 18.98 -9.60
C THR A 21 22.34 20.11 -9.70
N ASP A 22 21.91 21.34 -9.42
CA ASP A 22 22.77 22.52 -9.45
C ASP A 22 23.95 22.41 -8.45
N SER A 23 23.67 21.88 -7.24
CA SER A 23 24.72 21.63 -6.24
C SER A 23 25.68 20.51 -6.65
N LEU A 24 25.21 19.48 -7.38
CA LEU A 24 26.08 18.43 -7.92
C LEU A 24 26.98 18.96 -9.03
N GLU A 25 26.46 19.83 -9.89
CA GLU A 25 27.23 20.50 -10.94
C GLU A 25 28.29 21.45 -10.32
N ALA A 26 27.88 22.29 -9.37
CA ALA A 26 28.81 23.17 -8.65
C ALA A 26 29.91 22.41 -7.91
N LYS A 27 29.60 21.24 -7.36
CA LYS A 27 30.56 20.37 -6.67
C LYS A 27 31.65 19.81 -7.59
N GLN A 28 31.43 19.76 -8.91
CA GLN A 28 32.47 19.36 -9.88
C GLN A 28 33.56 20.41 -9.97
N THR A 29 33.23 21.69 -9.77
CA THR A 29 34.16 22.82 -9.82
C THR A 29 34.73 23.15 -8.44
N ASP A 30 33.90 23.03 -7.41
CA ASP A 30 34.25 23.32 -6.01
C ASP A 30 33.84 22.14 -5.11
N SER A 31 34.84 21.41 -4.61
CA SER A 31 34.65 20.23 -3.76
C SER A 31 33.99 20.56 -2.40
N GLN A 32 34.04 21.82 -1.94
CA GLN A 32 33.46 22.28 -0.68
C GLN A 32 31.94 22.45 -0.75
N VAL A 33 31.36 22.44 -1.94
CA VAL A 33 29.90 22.60 -2.11
C VAL A 33 29.18 21.42 -1.48
N ARG A 34 28.33 21.71 -0.49
CA ARG A 34 27.48 20.74 0.16
C ARG A 34 26.21 20.50 -0.64
N VAL A 35 26.02 19.26 -1.10
CA VAL A 35 24.83 18.85 -1.84
C VAL A 35 23.70 18.53 -0.83
N PRO A 36 22.50 19.13 -0.94
CA PRO A 36 21.36 18.81 -0.07
C PRO A 36 20.80 17.44 -0.43
N TRP A 37 21.06 16.43 0.41
CA TRP A 37 20.69 15.04 0.13
C TRP A 37 19.58 14.50 1.01
N SER A 38 19.54 14.93 2.27
CA SER A 38 18.51 14.53 3.23
C SER A 38 17.20 15.31 3.04
N GLY A 39 16.08 14.72 3.51
CA GLY A 39 14.80 15.41 3.52
C GLY A 39 14.84 16.71 4.30
N PHE A 40 15.67 16.80 5.35
CA PHE A 40 15.83 18.02 6.15
C PHE A 40 16.60 19.11 5.40
N ASP A 41 17.72 18.77 4.75
CA ASP A 41 18.49 19.70 3.94
C ASP A 41 17.63 20.28 2.80
N LEU A 42 16.83 19.41 2.15
CA LEU A 42 15.93 19.81 1.06
C LEU A 42 14.79 20.72 1.55
N ILE A 43 14.25 20.50 2.76
CA ILE A 43 13.26 21.41 3.36
C ILE A 43 13.88 22.80 3.56
N ASN A 44 15.08 22.85 4.15
CA ASN A 44 15.78 24.11 4.42
C ASN A 44 16.15 24.83 3.13
N GLY A 45 16.72 24.12 2.16
CA GLY A 45 17.06 24.67 0.85
C GLY A 45 15.84 25.22 0.10
N PHE A 46 14.73 24.48 0.09
CA PHE A 46 13.49 24.96 -0.53
C PHE A 46 12.89 26.16 0.24
N ASN A 47 12.96 26.17 1.58
CA ASN A 47 12.44 27.26 2.38
C ASN A 47 13.24 28.56 2.15
N ALA A 48 14.56 28.47 2.02
CA ALA A 48 15.40 29.61 1.66
C ALA A 48 15.07 30.09 0.24
N TRP A 49 15.06 29.17 -0.72
CA TRP A 49 14.77 29.50 -2.12
C TRP A 49 13.41 30.17 -2.31
N LYS A 50 12.33 29.63 -1.71
CA LYS A 50 10.95 30.15 -1.90
C LYS A 50 10.73 31.55 -1.37
N CYS A 51 11.63 32.08 -0.54
CA CYS A 51 11.59 33.43 0.03
C CYS A 51 12.61 34.35 -0.62
N SER A 52 13.45 33.87 -1.53
CA SER A 52 14.49 34.65 -2.22
C SER A 52 13.98 35.21 -3.56
N ASP A 53 14.73 36.12 -4.10
CA ASP A 53 14.51 36.73 -5.42
C ASP A 53 14.49 35.69 -6.55
N ALA A 54 15.26 34.62 -6.40
CA ALA A 54 15.32 33.52 -7.36
C ALA A 54 13.95 32.83 -7.55
N ALA A 55 13.02 32.98 -6.60
CA ALA A 55 11.65 32.46 -6.71
C ALA A 55 10.67 33.47 -7.32
N GLY A 56 11.11 34.71 -7.56
CA GLY A 56 10.39 35.81 -8.19
C GLY A 56 10.15 37.01 -7.30
N ARG A 57 9.74 38.12 -7.92
CA ARG A 57 9.30 39.36 -7.27
C ARG A 57 8.00 39.82 -7.90
N ILE A 58 7.09 40.37 -7.13
CA ILE A 58 5.89 41.05 -7.62
C ILE A 58 6.00 42.54 -7.26
N PHE A 59 5.82 43.36 -8.28
CA PHE A 59 5.73 44.81 -8.16
C PHE A 59 4.31 45.24 -8.48
N LEU A 60 3.80 46.19 -7.70
CA LEU A 60 2.56 46.89 -8.00
C LEU A 60 2.88 48.31 -8.50
N ALA A 61 2.26 48.67 -9.61
CA ALA A 61 2.23 50.04 -10.11
C ALA A 61 0.96 50.72 -9.57
N ALA A 62 1.14 51.80 -8.84
CA ALA A 62 0.04 52.68 -8.44
C ALA A 62 -0.42 53.55 -9.61
N SER A 63 -1.61 54.17 -9.51
CA SER A 63 -2.17 55.05 -10.55
C SER A 63 -1.31 56.28 -10.86
N ASP A 64 -0.43 56.65 -9.97
CA ASP A 64 0.56 57.75 -10.11
C ASP A 64 1.86 57.27 -10.80
N GLY A 65 1.97 56.02 -11.21
CA GLY A 65 3.16 55.41 -11.81
C GLY A 65 4.21 54.96 -10.82
N THR A 66 4.00 55.11 -9.51
CA THR A 66 4.92 54.62 -8.47
C THR A 66 4.93 53.12 -8.45
N ILE A 67 6.11 52.50 -8.54
CA ILE A 67 6.29 51.04 -8.47
C ILE A 67 6.76 50.67 -7.05
N THR A 68 5.98 49.86 -6.37
CA THR A 68 6.33 49.32 -5.05
C THR A 68 6.49 47.82 -5.11
N GLU A 69 7.57 47.27 -4.52
CA GLU A 69 7.73 45.82 -4.37
C GLU A 69 6.75 45.31 -3.32
N GLN A 70 5.84 44.44 -3.72
CA GLN A 70 4.83 43.87 -2.84
C GLN A 70 5.26 42.56 -2.19
N VAL A 71 5.88 41.69 -2.96
CA VAL A 71 6.25 40.33 -2.51
C VAL A 71 7.55 39.88 -3.15
N THR A 72 8.55 39.57 -2.31
CA THR A 72 9.73 38.81 -2.73
C THR A 72 9.53 37.32 -2.52
N GLY A 73 9.95 36.53 -3.48
CA GLY A 73 9.85 35.06 -3.44
C GLY A 73 8.58 34.52 -4.10
N LEU A 74 8.26 33.27 -3.83
CA LEU A 74 7.15 32.55 -4.43
C LEU A 74 5.80 33.14 -4.00
N ALA A 75 5.14 33.88 -4.87
CA ALA A 75 3.94 34.66 -4.57
C ALA A 75 2.77 33.85 -4.02
N TRP A 76 2.55 32.66 -4.59
CA TRP A 76 1.44 31.78 -4.20
C TRP A 76 1.78 30.82 -3.06
N ARG A 77 2.93 31.01 -2.37
CA ARG A 77 3.36 30.13 -1.26
C ARG A 77 2.35 30.01 -0.12
N HIS A 78 1.51 31.02 0.05
CA HIS A 78 0.48 31.06 1.08
C HIS A 78 -0.87 30.45 0.66
N ASP A 79 -1.07 30.13 -0.63
CA ASP A 79 -2.31 29.55 -1.17
C ASP A 79 -2.47 28.07 -0.79
N VAL A 80 -1.38 27.41 -0.43
CA VAL A 80 -1.35 25.99 -0.06
C VAL A 80 -0.77 25.81 1.34
N SER A 81 -1.01 24.65 1.92
CA SER A 81 -0.36 24.30 3.19
C SER A 81 1.15 24.17 3.01
N ALA A 82 1.93 24.82 3.87
CA ALA A 82 3.40 24.73 3.88
C ALA A 82 3.90 23.27 3.98
N GLN A 83 3.13 22.42 4.67
CA GLN A 83 3.44 20.99 4.79
C GLN A 83 3.52 20.27 3.44
N VAL A 84 2.82 20.76 2.41
CA VAL A 84 2.88 20.16 1.06
C VAL A 84 4.28 20.30 0.46
N PHE A 85 4.95 21.40 0.72
CA PHE A 85 6.33 21.63 0.29
C PHE A 85 7.30 20.78 1.09
N GLU A 86 7.16 20.78 2.44
CA GLU A 86 7.97 19.96 3.33
C GLU A 86 7.91 18.47 2.96
N GLU A 87 6.70 17.93 2.76
CA GLU A 87 6.52 16.51 2.41
C GLU A 87 7.01 16.16 1.00
N ALA A 88 6.97 17.12 0.07
CA ALA A 88 7.55 16.91 -1.26
C ALA A 88 9.09 16.81 -1.21
N ALA A 89 9.73 17.62 -0.37
CA ALA A 89 11.16 17.56 -0.10
C ALA A 89 11.56 16.23 0.57
N VAL A 90 10.80 15.80 1.58
CA VAL A 90 11.00 14.49 2.23
C VAL A 90 10.84 13.33 1.23
N ASP A 91 9.85 13.39 0.33
CA ASP A 91 9.66 12.37 -0.70
C ASP A 91 10.85 12.30 -1.67
N LEU A 92 11.48 13.45 -2.00
CA LEU A 92 12.70 13.47 -2.80
C LEU A 92 13.89 12.90 -2.01
N GLY A 93 14.09 13.30 -0.76
CA GLY A 93 15.16 12.77 0.10
C GLY A 93 15.11 11.24 0.21
N ARG A 94 13.91 10.67 0.38
CA ARG A 94 13.71 9.20 0.34
C ARG A 94 14.09 8.58 -1.01
N ALA A 95 13.76 9.24 -2.10
CA ALA A 95 14.11 8.76 -3.44
C ALA A 95 15.62 8.80 -3.70
N LEU A 96 16.31 9.84 -3.19
CA LEU A 96 17.78 9.96 -3.25
C LEU A 96 18.46 8.89 -2.38
N ALA A 97 17.97 8.66 -1.18
CA ALA A 97 18.45 7.59 -0.30
C ALA A 97 18.31 6.21 -0.98
N ALA A 98 17.11 5.92 -1.54
CA ALA A 98 16.88 4.66 -2.25
C ALA A 98 17.79 4.48 -3.48
N TYR A 99 18.12 5.57 -4.18
CA TYR A 99 19.12 5.57 -5.26
C TYR A 99 20.53 5.27 -4.74
N SER A 100 20.95 5.93 -3.66
CA SER A 100 22.23 5.71 -3.01
C SER A 100 22.38 4.26 -2.55
N ASP A 101 21.39 3.72 -1.84
CA ASP A 101 21.38 2.33 -1.37
C ASP A 101 21.44 1.32 -2.52
N ALA A 102 20.80 1.63 -3.64
CA ALA A 102 20.87 0.79 -4.85
C ALA A 102 22.24 0.85 -5.53
N LYS A 103 22.90 2.02 -5.51
CA LYS A 103 24.24 2.21 -6.07
C LYS A 103 25.31 1.51 -5.22
N THR A 104 25.18 1.52 -3.89
CA THR A 104 26.10 0.89 -2.94
C THR A 104 25.84 -0.60 -2.73
N GLY A 105 24.82 -1.18 -3.37
CA GLY A 105 24.45 -2.60 -3.19
C GLY A 105 23.75 -2.92 -1.88
N MET A 106 23.49 -1.93 -1.02
CA MET A 106 22.77 -2.09 0.24
C MET A 106 21.32 -2.52 0.02
N ARG A 107 20.72 -2.17 -1.13
CA ARG A 107 19.35 -2.51 -1.49
C ARG A 107 19.31 -3.72 -2.43
N LYS A 108 18.63 -4.79 -2.01
CA LYS A 108 18.30 -5.94 -2.85
C LYS A 108 17.05 -5.65 -3.71
N GLY A 109 17.00 -6.20 -4.92
CA GLY A 109 15.85 -6.11 -5.81
C GLY A 109 16.09 -5.26 -7.06
N ARG A 110 15.01 -4.71 -7.65
CA ARG A 110 15.11 -3.96 -8.91
C ARG A 110 16.00 -2.71 -8.77
N ARG A 111 16.85 -2.48 -9.79
CA ARG A 111 17.74 -1.30 -9.85
C ARG A 111 16.92 0.00 -9.77
N VAL A 112 17.31 0.90 -8.89
CA VAL A 112 16.72 2.23 -8.73
C VAL A 112 17.62 3.24 -9.42
N GLY A 113 17.07 4.00 -10.37
CA GLY A 113 17.79 5.09 -11.04
C GLY A 113 17.68 6.40 -10.27
N PHE A 114 18.47 7.40 -10.69
CA PHE A 114 18.41 8.76 -10.14
C PHE A 114 16.98 9.35 -10.28
N PRO A 115 16.46 10.09 -9.29
CA PRO A 115 15.13 10.68 -9.31
C PRO A 115 14.91 11.55 -10.56
N LYS A 116 13.71 11.45 -11.15
CA LYS A 116 13.32 12.19 -12.36
C LYS A 116 12.26 13.26 -12.03
N ARG A 117 12.26 14.34 -12.81
CA ARG A 117 11.24 15.40 -12.70
C ARG A 117 9.82 14.83 -12.86
N LYS A 118 8.94 15.21 -11.95
CA LYS A 118 7.52 14.86 -11.99
C LYS A 118 6.78 15.76 -13.01
N ARG A 119 6.12 15.15 -14.01
CA ARG A 119 5.37 15.88 -15.05
C ARG A 119 3.86 15.69 -14.88
N LYS A 120 3.08 16.77 -15.05
CA LYS A 120 1.61 16.72 -15.06
C LYS A 120 1.12 15.69 -16.09
N GLY A 121 0.20 14.82 -15.72
CA GLY A 121 -0.33 13.76 -16.60
C GLY A 121 0.55 12.51 -16.71
N ARG A 122 1.84 12.55 -16.33
CA ARG A 122 2.73 11.37 -16.29
C ARG A 122 2.94 10.82 -14.88
N CYS A 123 2.81 11.65 -13.86
CA CYS A 123 2.80 11.23 -12.46
C CYS A 123 1.40 11.39 -11.86
N ARG A 124 1.14 10.64 -10.78
CA ARG A 124 -0.11 10.77 -10.03
C ARG A 124 -0.18 12.15 -9.36
N ASP A 125 -1.33 12.81 -9.48
CA ASP A 125 -1.61 13.99 -8.67
C ASP A 125 -1.79 13.55 -7.22
N SER A 126 -0.87 13.91 -6.34
CA SER A 126 -0.90 13.57 -4.91
C SER A 126 -0.11 14.58 -4.08
N PHE A 127 -0.48 14.68 -2.81
CA PHE A 127 0.26 15.42 -1.78
C PHE A 127 0.02 14.79 -0.42
N ARG A 128 0.95 14.99 0.51
CA ARG A 128 0.88 14.50 1.89
C ARG A 128 0.83 15.66 2.87
N LEU A 129 0.15 15.42 3.99
CA LEU A 129 0.02 16.35 5.11
C LEU A 129 0.29 15.57 6.41
N ARG A 130 1.11 16.11 7.30
CA ARG A 130 1.31 15.57 8.66
C ARG A 130 0.24 16.10 9.59
N ASN A 131 -0.12 15.32 10.58
CA ASN A 131 -1.09 15.75 11.59
C ASN A 131 -0.40 16.51 12.71
N LYS A 132 0.09 17.71 12.41
CA LYS A 132 0.69 18.62 13.40
C LYS A 132 -0.39 19.21 14.31
N ARG A 133 -0.03 19.50 15.56
CA ARG A 133 -0.87 20.29 16.46
C ARG A 133 -0.70 21.77 16.17
N SER A 134 -1.79 22.53 16.23
CA SER A 134 -1.76 24.00 16.22
C SER A 134 -1.24 24.53 17.56
N LYS A 135 -0.99 25.84 17.64
CA LYS A 135 -0.66 26.52 18.92
C LYS A 135 -1.76 26.33 19.96
N SER A 136 -3.03 26.21 19.55
CA SER A 136 -4.19 25.91 20.43
C SER A 136 -4.32 24.41 20.80
N GLY A 137 -3.35 23.57 20.47
CA GLY A 137 -3.40 22.13 20.75
C GLY A 137 -4.28 21.31 19.78
N THR A 138 -5.01 21.95 18.87
CA THR A 138 -5.93 21.27 17.94
C THR A 138 -5.15 20.55 16.84
N LEU A 139 -5.54 19.31 16.53
CA LEU A 139 -4.96 18.54 15.45
C LEU A 139 -5.36 19.09 14.07
N ALA A 140 -4.40 19.16 13.16
CA ALA A 140 -4.61 19.72 11.82
C ALA A 140 -5.49 18.80 10.92
N ILE A 141 -5.42 17.47 11.13
CA ILE A 141 -6.21 16.50 10.41
C ILE A 141 -7.22 15.86 11.37
N ARG A 142 -8.50 16.02 11.08
CA ARG A 142 -9.61 15.55 11.92
C ARG A 142 -10.66 14.83 11.08
N VAL A 143 -11.40 13.90 11.70
CA VAL A 143 -12.40 13.08 11.02
C VAL A 143 -13.73 13.20 11.74
N GLY A 144 -14.79 13.56 11.01
CA GLY A 144 -16.15 13.60 11.51
C GLY A 144 -16.48 14.82 12.36
N GLU A 145 -15.67 15.88 12.29
CA GLU A 145 -15.96 17.15 12.95
C GLU A 145 -17.05 17.92 12.18
N GLY A 146 -18.09 18.34 12.88
CA GLY A 146 -19.28 18.99 12.32
C GLY A 146 -20.21 18.07 11.52
N ARG A 147 -19.66 17.15 10.72
CA ARG A 147 -20.45 16.17 9.94
C ARG A 147 -19.82 14.78 10.00
N PRO A 148 -20.61 13.70 10.16
CA PRO A 148 -20.08 12.35 10.32
C PRO A 148 -19.15 11.88 9.19
N ARG A 149 -19.45 12.23 7.95
CA ARG A 149 -18.69 11.81 6.76
C ARG A 149 -17.87 12.97 6.22
N CYS A 150 -16.96 13.49 7.03
CA CYS A 150 -16.00 14.48 6.55
C CYS A 150 -14.60 14.25 7.11
N VAL A 151 -13.61 14.74 6.39
CA VAL A 151 -12.21 14.82 6.80
C VAL A 151 -11.79 16.28 6.68
N THR A 152 -11.33 16.86 7.79
CA THR A 152 -10.77 18.23 7.81
C THR A 152 -9.29 18.17 7.51
N LEU A 153 -8.84 18.95 6.53
CA LEU A 153 -7.46 19.02 6.08
C LEU A 153 -6.94 20.46 6.17
N PRO A 154 -5.67 20.68 6.55
CA PRO A 154 -5.07 22.02 6.65
C PRO A 154 -5.20 22.84 5.36
N LYS A 155 -5.61 24.10 5.45
CA LYS A 155 -5.81 25.03 4.32
C LYS A 155 -6.88 24.61 3.30
N ILE A 156 -7.44 23.41 3.42
CA ILE A 156 -8.48 22.90 2.52
C ILE A 156 -9.85 22.96 3.20
N GLY A 157 -9.86 22.77 4.53
CA GLY A 157 -11.09 22.72 5.30
C GLY A 157 -11.72 21.32 5.34
N ALA A 158 -12.99 21.27 5.71
CA ALA A 158 -13.77 20.04 5.81
C ALA A 158 -14.22 19.54 4.43
N VAL A 159 -13.77 18.36 4.05
CA VAL A 159 -14.12 17.70 2.77
C VAL A 159 -15.03 16.51 3.06
N ARG A 160 -16.16 16.45 2.36
CA ARG A 160 -17.07 15.30 2.45
C ARG A 160 -16.42 14.06 1.85
N VAL A 161 -16.59 12.92 2.53
CA VAL A 161 -16.13 11.60 2.07
C VAL A 161 -17.33 10.66 1.87
N HIS A 162 -17.21 9.74 0.90
CA HIS A 162 -18.26 8.75 0.63
C HIS A 162 -18.23 7.58 1.60
N ASP A 163 -17.04 7.23 2.09
CA ASP A 163 -16.85 6.08 2.96
C ASP A 163 -17.40 6.33 4.37
N ASP A 164 -17.79 5.24 5.02
CA ASP A 164 -18.25 5.31 6.41
C ASP A 164 -17.05 5.54 7.35
N THR A 165 -17.11 6.63 8.09
CA THR A 165 -16.08 7.02 9.05
C THR A 165 -16.37 6.56 10.49
N ARG A 166 -17.50 5.88 10.76
CA ARG A 166 -17.96 5.53 12.13
C ARG A 166 -16.88 4.79 12.91
N ARG A 167 -16.29 3.76 12.29
CA ARG A 167 -15.29 2.92 12.93
C ARG A 167 -14.06 3.73 13.32
N LEU A 168 -13.53 4.53 12.39
CA LEU A 168 -12.37 5.39 12.65
C LEU A 168 -12.71 6.44 13.72
N ARG A 169 -13.87 7.09 13.66
CA ARG A 169 -14.30 8.06 14.68
C ARG A 169 -14.40 7.43 16.07
N ARG A 170 -14.87 6.17 16.17
CA ARG A 170 -14.93 5.44 17.44
C ARG A 170 -13.54 5.24 18.04
N LEU A 171 -12.55 4.90 17.21
CA LEU A 171 -11.16 4.72 17.63
C LEU A 171 -10.46 6.04 18.01
N LEU A 172 -10.83 7.13 17.37
CA LEU A 172 -10.29 8.47 17.64
C LEU A 172 -10.90 9.16 18.87
N ARG A 173 -12.00 8.62 19.45
CA ARG A 173 -12.60 9.18 20.67
C ARG A 173 -11.66 8.96 21.86
N PRO A 174 -11.52 9.98 22.72
CA PRO A 174 -10.86 9.80 24.01
C PRO A 174 -11.57 8.72 24.83
N VAL A 175 -10.80 7.90 25.47
CA VAL A 175 -11.27 6.87 26.41
C VAL A 175 -10.47 7.04 27.69
N THR A 176 -11.16 7.01 28.82
CA THR A 176 -10.51 6.97 30.12
C THR A 176 -9.95 5.56 30.32
N GLY A 177 -8.64 5.45 30.41
CA GLY A 177 -7.94 4.21 30.73
C GLY A 177 -7.21 4.37 32.04
N PHE A 178 -7.05 3.28 32.79
CA PHE A 178 -6.24 3.23 34.00
C PHE A 178 -4.83 2.76 33.61
N ASP A 179 -3.84 3.55 33.91
CA ASP A 179 -2.44 3.16 33.72
C ASP A 179 -1.97 2.41 34.99
N ALA A 180 -1.85 1.09 34.86
CA ALA A 180 -1.49 0.22 35.98
C ALA A 180 -0.06 0.51 36.52
N GLY A 181 0.82 1.12 35.71
CA GLY A 181 2.20 1.45 36.13
C GLY A 181 2.29 2.76 36.90
N SER A 182 1.42 3.73 36.66
CA SER A 182 1.44 5.05 37.33
C SER A 182 0.29 5.25 38.33
N GLY A 183 -0.68 4.35 38.39
CA GLY A 183 -1.86 4.48 39.24
C GLY A 183 -2.80 5.62 38.87
N GLN A 184 -2.59 6.27 37.72
CA GLN A 184 -3.33 7.44 37.29
C GLN A 184 -4.33 7.13 36.16
N SER A 185 -5.50 7.76 36.24
CA SER A 185 -6.47 7.73 35.16
C SER A 185 -6.02 8.66 34.01
N ARG A 186 -5.78 8.09 32.83
CA ARG A 186 -5.35 8.83 31.66
C ARG A 186 -6.45 8.84 30.59
N VAL A 187 -6.83 10.03 30.14
CA VAL A 187 -7.75 10.20 29.01
C VAL A 187 -6.96 10.31 27.71
N ALA A 188 -6.97 9.29 26.88
CA ALA A 188 -6.28 9.30 25.59
C ALA A 188 -7.13 8.60 24.51
N PRO A 189 -7.04 9.02 23.24
CA PRO A 189 -7.70 8.31 22.16
C PRO A 189 -7.01 6.94 21.92
N ARG A 190 -7.82 5.92 21.56
CA ARG A 190 -7.33 4.59 21.19
C ARG A 190 -6.49 4.60 19.91
N ALA A 191 -6.67 5.62 19.07
CA ALA A 191 -5.95 5.74 17.82
C ALA A 191 -5.55 7.19 17.55
N ARG A 192 -4.45 7.38 16.83
CA ARG A 192 -3.92 8.70 16.45
C ARG A 192 -3.66 8.74 14.94
N ILE A 193 -4.20 9.75 14.27
CA ILE A 193 -3.86 10.01 12.86
C ILE A 193 -2.48 10.67 12.82
N LEU A 194 -1.55 10.07 12.08
CA LEU A 194 -0.19 10.58 11.89
C LEU A 194 -0.10 11.49 10.66
N SER A 195 -0.71 11.07 9.56
CA SER A 195 -0.67 11.80 8.30
C SER A 195 -1.87 11.48 7.40
N ALA A 196 -2.11 12.33 6.41
CA ALA A 196 -3.04 12.10 5.32
C ALA A 196 -2.33 12.23 3.97
N THR A 197 -2.49 11.25 3.10
CA THR A 197 -2.06 11.34 1.70
C THR A 197 -3.30 11.49 0.83
N VAL A 198 -3.40 12.62 0.15
CA VAL A 198 -4.48 12.89 -0.81
C VAL A 198 -3.97 12.58 -2.20
N SER A 199 -4.68 11.75 -2.94
CA SER A 199 -4.26 11.31 -4.27
C SER A 199 -5.44 11.22 -5.24
N ARG A 200 -5.18 11.46 -6.52
CA ARG A 200 -6.16 11.35 -7.58
C ARG A 200 -6.01 10.04 -8.34
N HIS A 201 -7.09 9.28 -8.42
CA HIS A 201 -7.18 8.07 -9.21
C HIS A 201 -8.31 8.22 -10.25
N GLY A 202 -7.94 8.32 -11.51
CA GLY A 202 -8.90 8.64 -12.57
C GLY A 202 -9.54 10.01 -12.37
N SER A 203 -10.86 10.05 -12.15
CA SER A 203 -11.62 11.27 -11.92
C SER A 203 -11.91 11.57 -10.45
N ARG A 204 -11.52 10.69 -9.52
CA ARG A 204 -11.86 10.79 -8.10
C ARG A 204 -10.63 11.08 -7.25
N TRP A 205 -10.85 11.82 -6.17
CA TRP A 205 -9.86 12.05 -5.15
C TRP A 205 -10.06 11.06 -4.00
N TYR A 206 -8.96 10.62 -3.41
CA TYR A 206 -8.91 9.71 -2.28
C TYR A 206 -8.05 10.33 -1.19
N VAL A 207 -8.42 10.12 0.06
CA VAL A 207 -7.57 10.40 1.21
C VAL A 207 -7.22 9.09 1.90
N SER A 208 -5.92 8.79 2.01
CA SER A 208 -5.39 7.71 2.82
C SER A 208 -4.92 8.29 4.13
N LEU A 209 -5.45 7.80 5.24
CA LEU A 209 -5.05 8.20 6.58
C LEU A 209 -4.10 7.15 7.15
N ASN A 210 -2.90 7.59 7.53
CA ASN A 210 -1.99 6.76 8.31
C ASN A 210 -2.38 6.92 9.79
N VAL A 211 -2.78 5.81 10.43
CA VAL A 211 -3.31 5.80 11.78
C VAL A 211 -2.49 4.85 12.63
N GLN A 212 -1.95 5.35 13.72
CA GLN A 212 -1.38 4.54 14.78
C GLN A 212 -2.49 4.14 15.73
N ALA A 213 -2.70 2.85 15.91
CA ALA A 213 -3.69 2.29 16.81
C ALA A 213 -3.09 1.06 17.52
N PRO A 214 -3.44 0.80 18.77
CA PRO A 214 -3.23 -0.50 19.38
C PRO A 214 -4.09 -1.54 18.66
N ASP A 215 -4.12 -2.76 19.14
CA ASP A 215 -4.85 -3.86 18.51
C ASP A 215 -6.22 -3.47 17.94
N PHE A 216 -6.36 -3.65 16.64
CA PHE A 216 -7.54 -3.16 15.91
C PHE A 216 -8.80 -3.99 16.17
N HIS A 217 -8.62 -5.27 16.57
CA HIS A 217 -9.70 -6.24 16.80
C HIS A 217 -9.31 -7.24 17.90
N PRO A 218 -9.12 -6.82 19.17
CA PRO A 218 -8.74 -7.74 20.23
C PRO A 218 -9.77 -8.87 20.38
N GLU A 219 -11.07 -8.58 20.19
CA GLU A 219 -12.16 -9.57 20.34
C GLU A 219 -12.20 -10.61 19.22
N ARG A 220 -11.46 -10.40 18.12
CA ARG A 220 -11.44 -11.27 16.94
C ARG A 220 -10.09 -11.95 16.74
N ARG A 221 -9.18 -11.80 17.68
CA ARG A 221 -7.90 -12.51 17.64
C ARG A 221 -8.13 -13.97 18.02
N HIS A 222 -7.47 -14.84 17.30
CA HIS A 222 -7.38 -16.23 17.71
C HIS A 222 -6.64 -16.30 19.03
N LEU A 223 -7.21 -17.01 20.00
CA LEU A 223 -6.57 -17.28 21.27
C LEU A 223 -5.37 -18.20 21.04
N SER A 224 -4.28 -17.96 21.76
CA SER A 224 -3.16 -18.88 21.79
C SER A 224 -3.62 -20.18 22.43
N ARG A 225 -3.63 -21.28 21.67
CA ARG A 225 -3.98 -22.59 22.18
C ARG A 225 -2.74 -23.35 22.64
N PRO A 226 -2.82 -24.23 23.66
CA PRO A 226 -1.75 -25.15 24.00
C PRO A 226 -1.35 -26.00 22.80
N ALA A 227 -0.11 -26.46 22.75
CA ALA A 227 0.42 -27.19 21.59
C ALA A 227 -0.37 -28.46 21.23
N GLY A 228 -0.99 -29.12 22.23
CA GLY A 228 -1.82 -30.31 22.02
C GLY A 228 -3.25 -30.04 21.52
N ASP A 229 -3.73 -28.81 21.66
CA ASP A 229 -5.14 -28.42 21.35
C ASP A 229 -5.27 -27.65 20.03
N ARG A 230 -4.21 -27.60 19.23
CA ARG A 230 -4.21 -26.83 17.99
C ARG A 230 -4.93 -27.59 16.89
N ALA A 231 -5.91 -26.94 16.25
CA ALA A 231 -6.46 -27.41 15.00
C ALA A 231 -5.34 -27.58 13.98
N GLY A 232 -5.46 -28.54 13.06
CA GLY A 232 -4.55 -28.74 11.95
C GLY A 232 -4.44 -27.50 11.07
N PHE A 233 -3.42 -27.44 10.22
CA PHE A 233 -3.32 -26.38 9.22
C PHE A 233 -4.40 -26.52 8.14
N VAL A 234 -4.86 -25.40 7.63
CA VAL A 234 -5.65 -25.33 6.39
C VAL A 234 -4.72 -24.92 5.26
N GLY A 235 -4.55 -25.78 4.26
CA GLY A 235 -3.79 -25.49 3.05
C GLY A 235 -4.61 -24.67 2.08
N VAL A 236 -3.99 -23.67 1.43
CA VAL A 236 -4.64 -22.80 0.46
C VAL A 236 -3.89 -22.85 -0.86
N ASP A 237 -4.43 -23.58 -1.83
CA ASP A 237 -3.96 -23.60 -3.21
C ASP A 237 -4.54 -22.44 -4.00
N ARG A 238 -3.71 -21.80 -4.87
CA ARG A 238 -4.09 -20.63 -5.67
C ARG A 238 -4.11 -20.96 -7.15
N GLY A 239 -5.31 -20.94 -7.73
CA GLY A 239 -5.55 -21.31 -9.11
C GLY A 239 -6.10 -20.19 -10.00
N LEU A 240 -6.20 -20.47 -11.29
CA LEU A 240 -6.82 -19.56 -12.28
C LEU A 240 -8.30 -19.91 -12.53
N VAL A 241 -8.72 -21.14 -12.29
CA VAL A 241 -10.12 -21.60 -12.43
C VAL A 241 -10.87 -21.28 -11.15
N ALA A 242 -10.53 -21.93 -10.05
CA ALA A 242 -10.80 -21.42 -8.73
C ALA A 242 -9.68 -20.46 -8.35
N PHE A 243 -10.01 -19.29 -7.81
CA PHE A 243 -9.01 -18.32 -7.35
C PHE A 243 -8.19 -18.88 -6.19
N ALA A 244 -8.85 -19.58 -5.29
CA ALA A 244 -8.24 -20.33 -4.20
C ALA A 244 -9.14 -21.48 -3.78
N VAL A 245 -8.55 -22.61 -3.43
CA VAL A 245 -9.19 -23.76 -2.77
C VAL A 245 -8.52 -23.94 -1.42
N ALA A 246 -9.30 -24.04 -0.36
CA ALA A 246 -8.84 -24.24 0.99
C ALA A 246 -9.34 -25.59 1.52
N ALA A 247 -8.44 -26.42 2.04
CA ALA A 247 -8.76 -27.72 2.59
C ALA A 247 -7.92 -28.05 3.83
N ALA A 248 -8.46 -28.85 4.74
CA ALA A 248 -7.73 -29.40 5.86
C ALA A 248 -6.99 -30.70 5.46
N ALA A 249 -6.08 -31.17 6.29
CA ALA A 249 -5.29 -32.36 6.02
C ALA A 249 -6.10 -33.68 6.01
N ASP A 250 -7.28 -33.67 6.65
CA ASP A 250 -8.24 -34.79 6.63
C ASP A 250 -9.00 -34.96 5.31
N GLY A 251 -8.79 -34.05 4.35
CA GLY A 251 -9.48 -34.00 3.06
C GLY A 251 -10.75 -33.17 3.05
N SER A 252 -11.17 -32.55 4.15
CA SER A 252 -12.34 -31.68 4.16
C SER A 252 -12.05 -30.36 3.42
N GLU A 253 -12.90 -30.03 2.41
CA GLU A 253 -12.84 -28.73 1.73
C GLU A 253 -13.51 -27.67 2.60
N VAL A 254 -12.74 -26.71 3.08
CA VAL A 254 -13.23 -25.62 3.95
C VAL A 254 -13.63 -24.37 3.18
N GLY A 255 -13.25 -24.27 1.92
CA GLY A 255 -13.68 -23.17 1.07
C GLY A 255 -13.14 -23.22 -0.35
N ARG A 256 -14.00 -22.82 -1.30
CA ARG A 256 -13.65 -22.67 -2.72
C ARG A 256 -14.07 -21.28 -3.20
N TYR A 257 -13.11 -20.52 -3.67
CA TYR A 257 -13.31 -19.12 -4.02
C TYR A 257 -13.11 -18.91 -5.52
N HIS A 258 -14.10 -18.32 -6.17
CA HIS A 258 -14.04 -18.01 -7.59
C HIS A 258 -13.84 -16.50 -7.82
N SER A 259 -13.02 -16.16 -8.82
CA SER A 259 -12.88 -14.76 -9.23
C SER A 259 -14.23 -14.19 -9.69
N PRO A 260 -14.57 -12.94 -9.34
CA PRO A 260 -15.86 -12.36 -9.71
C PRO A 260 -16.08 -12.38 -11.23
N ILE A 261 -17.14 -13.02 -11.72
CA ILE A 261 -17.54 -13.07 -13.14
C ILE A 261 -17.55 -11.70 -13.81
N PRO A 262 -18.06 -10.59 -13.15
CA PRO A 262 -18.02 -9.26 -13.73
C PRO A 262 -16.62 -8.77 -14.10
N LEU A 263 -15.56 -9.30 -13.47
CA LEU A 263 -14.18 -8.91 -13.75
C LEU A 263 -13.75 -9.32 -15.16
N LEU A 264 -14.04 -10.54 -15.59
CA LEU A 264 -13.67 -11.07 -16.92
C LEU A 264 -14.36 -10.30 -18.06
N HIS A 265 -15.67 -10.09 -17.95
CA HIS A 265 -16.44 -9.32 -18.93
C HIS A 265 -15.99 -7.87 -19.06
N ARG A 266 -15.65 -7.25 -17.93
CA ARG A 266 -15.17 -5.86 -17.91
C ARG A 266 -13.78 -5.71 -18.52
N MET A 267 -12.92 -6.72 -18.40
CA MET A 267 -11.60 -6.72 -19.05
C MET A 267 -11.71 -6.75 -20.58
N ALA A 268 -12.67 -7.49 -21.15
CA ALA A 268 -12.93 -7.49 -22.60
C ALA A 268 -13.40 -6.11 -23.07
N ARG A 269 -14.30 -5.46 -22.31
CA ARG A 269 -14.78 -4.09 -22.60
C ARG A 269 -13.64 -3.07 -22.53
N LEU A 270 -12.74 -3.21 -21.54
CA LEU A 270 -11.57 -2.34 -21.36
C LEU A 270 -10.67 -2.37 -22.61
N ARG A 271 -10.40 -3.56 -23.17
CA ARG A 271 -9.61 -3.71 -24.41
C ARG A 271 -10.25 -2.99 -25.59
N ARG A 272 -11.57 -3.17 -25.79
CA ARG A 272 -12.30 -2.49 -26.87
C ARG A 272 -12.19 -0.97 -26.75
N GLN A 273 -12.36 -0.45 -25.54
CA GLN A 273 -12.22 1.00 -25.28
C GLN A 273 -10.79 1.50 -25.49
N SER A 274 -9.78 0.75 -25.07
CA SER A 274 -8.39 1.11 -25.30
C SER A 274 -8.05 1.19 -26.80
N ARG A 275 -8.50 0.20 -27.60
CA ARG A 275 -8.35 0.23 -29.05
C ARG A 275 -9.10 1.39 -29.72
N ALA A 276 -10.30 1.74 -29.21
CA ALA A 276 -11.04 2.88 -29.74
C ALA A 276 -10.30 4.21 -29.46
N ILE A 277 -9.69 4.35 -28.29
CA ILE A 277 -8.93 5.56 -27.92
C ILE A 277 -7.67 5.74 -28.79
N SER A 278 -6.99 4.64 -29.17
CA SER A 278 -5.80 4.74 -30.03
C SER A 278 -6.10 5.31 -31.44
N ARG A 279 -7.34 5.19 -31.89
CA ARG A 279 -7.80 5.73 -33.19
C ARG A 279 -8.24 7.19 -33.11
N LEU A 280 -8.41 7.77 -31.91
CA LEU A 280 -8.85 9.15 -31.75
C LEU A 280 -7.65 10.11 -31.80
N GLN A 281 -7.87 11.27 -32.41
CA GLN A 281 -6.86 12.31 -32.58
C GLN A 281 -6.27 12.74 -31.23
N PRO A 282 -4.94 12.71 -31.09
CA PRO A 282 -4.24 13.22 -29.91
C PRO A 282 -4.61 14.68 -29.62
N GLY A 283 -4.89 14.99 -28.33
CA GLY A 283 -5.26 16.35 -27.92
C GLY A 283 -6.74 16.70 -28.07
N SER A 284 -7.54 15.95 -28.83
CA SER A 284 -8.96 16.25 -29.01
C SER A 284 -9.80 16.08 -27.72
N ARG A 285 -10.88 16.86 -27.62
CA ARG A 285 -11.86 16.78 -26.51
C ARG A 285 -12.48 15.37 -26.44
N ASN A 286 -12.78 14.76 -27.58
CA ASN A 286 -13.35 13.41 -27.64
C ASN A 286 -12.40 12.37 -27.09
N ARG A 287 -11.11 12.44 -27.41
CA ARG A 287 -10.08 11.56 -26.82
C ARG A 287 -9.98 11.77 -25.32
N ALA A 288 -9.99 13.02 -24.85
CA ALA A 288 -9.93 13.31 -23.41
C ALA A 288 -11.14 12.71 -22.67
N MET A 289 -12.35 12.80 -23.23
CA MET A 289 -13.55 12.16 -22.67
C MET A 289 -13.46 10.63 -22.67
N ALA A 290 -12.98 10.03 -23.75
CA ALA A 290 -12.79 8.58 -23.86
C ALA A 290 -11.76 8.06 -22.84
N VAL A 291 -10.64 8.77 -22.66
CA VAL A 291 -9.62 8.46 -21.64
C VAL A 291 -10.21 8.53 -20.23
N ARG A 292 -11.01 9.55 -19.90
CA ARG A 292 -11.69 9.65 -18.61
C ARG A 292 -12.66 8.48 -18.38
N ARG A 293 -13.37 8.04 -19.43
CA ARG A 293 -14.28 6.88 -19.35
C ARG A 293 -13.50 5.59 -19.12
N LEU A 294 -12.39 5.39 -19.84
CA LEU A 294 -11.49 4.26 -19.65
C LEU A 294 -10.93 4.22 -18.22
N SER A 295 -10.43 5.36 -17.71
CA SER A 295 -9.90 5.46 -16.34
C SER A 295 -10.94 5.11 -15.28
N ARG A 296 -12.21 5.49 -15.46
CA ARG A 296 -13.31 5.09 -14.55
C ARG A 296 -13.55 3.59 -14.56
N HIS A 297 -13.52 2.95 -15.74
CA HIS A 297 -13.67 1.50 -15.86
C HIS A 297 -12.49 0.76 -15.22
N GLN A 298 -11.26 1.23 -15.43
CA GLN A 298 -10.07 0.66 -14.78
C GLN A 298 -10.16 0.76 -13.26
N ALA A 299 -10.52 1.93 -12.73
CA ALA A 299 -10.69 2.13 -11.29
C ALA A 299 -11.75 1.18 -10.71
N HIS A 300 -12.87 0.98 -11.44
CA HIS A 300 -13.91 0.05 -10.99
C HIS A 300 -13.41 -1.40 -10.95
N ILE A 301 -12.68 -1.86 -11.99
CA ILE A 301 -12.08 -3.21 -12.02
C ILE A 301 -11.13 -3.40 -10.83
N VAL A 302 -10.26 -2.42 -10.57
CA VAL A 302 -9.34 -2.46 -9.43
C VAL A 302 -10.10 -2.54 -8.11
N ASN A 303 -11.17 -1.78 -7.93
CA ASN A 303 -11.96 -1.77 -6.69
C ASN A 303 -12.70 -3.11 -6.49
N VAL A 304 -13.32 -3.67 -7.54
CA VAL A 304 -13.98 -5.00 -7.45
C VAL A 304 -12.97 -6.07 -7.05
N ARG A 305 -11.80 -6.09 -7.70
CA ARG A 305 -10.74 -7.05 -7.37
C ARG A 305 -10.25 -6.86 -5.93
N ARG A 306 -9.94 -5.62 -5.53
CA ARG A 306 -9.49 -5.32 -4.17
C ARG A 306 -10.50 -5.78 -3.13
N ARG A 307 -11.78 -5.48 -3.34
CA ARG A 307 -12.87 -5.91 -2.46
C ARG A 307 -12.89 -7.43 -2.32
N PHE A 308 -12.87 -8.16 -3.43
CA PHE A 308 -12.85 -9.63 -3.44
C PHE A 308 -11.65 -10.18 -2.66
N LEU A 309 -10.43 -9.67 -2.92
CA LEU A 309 -9.24 -10.12 -2.20
C LEU A 309 -9.34 -9.85 -0.69
N HIS A 310 -9.92 -8.71 -0.30
CA HIS A 310 -10.13 -8.40 1.11
C HIS A 310 -11.19 -9.28 1.76
N GLU A 311 -12.27 -9.63 1.07
CA GLU A 311 -13.32 -10.52 1.55
C GLU A 311 -12.74 -11.92 1.78
N VAL A 312 -12.11 -12.52 0.76
CA VAL A 312 -11.53 -13.87 0.87
C VAL A 312 -10.43 -13.94 1.93
N SER A 313 -9.47 -13.02 1.91
CA SER A 313 -8.39 -13.03 2.90
C SER A 313 -8.88 -12.73 4.33
N SER A 314 -9.95 -11.94 4.52
CA SER A 314 -10.54 -11.72 5.85
C SER A 314 -11.28 -12.95 6.33
N GLN A 315 -12.02 -13.61 5.45
CA GLN A 315 -12.73 -14.83 5.78
C GLN A 315 -11.76 -15.93 6.25
N LEU A 316 -10.74 -16.23 5.45
CA LEU A 316 -9.73 -17.24 5.80
C LEU A 316 -9.05 -16.96 7.15
N ILE A 317 -8.59 -15.72 7.34
CA ILE A 317 -7.88 -15.33 8.57
C ILE A 317 -8.79 -15.33 9.81
N GLN A 318 -10.07 -14.99 9.67
CA GLN A 318 -10.98 -14.90 10.82
C GLN A 318 -11.58 -16.26 11.20
N THR A 319 -11.63 -17.20 10.26
CA THR A 319 -12.19 -18.56 10.51
C THR A 319 -11.14 -19.56 10.92
N HIS A 320 -9.87 -19.37 10.53
CA HIS A 320 -8.81 -20.34 10.75
C HIS A 320 -7.64 -19.72 11.49
N ASP A 321 -7.17 -20.39 12.53
CA ASP A 321 -6.03 -19.99 13.34
C ASP A 321 -4.68 -20.41 12.73
N ARG A 322 -4.67 -21.37 11.80
CA ARG A 322 -3.47 -21.89 11.13
C ARG A 322 -3.69 -22.04 9.63
N LEU A 323 -2.86 -21.40 8.81
CA LEU A 323 -2.94 -21.44 7.35
C LEU A 323 -1.59 -21.77 6.72
N CYS A 324 -1.62 -22.56 5.66
CA CYS A 324 -0.46 -22.82 4.81
C CYS A 324 -0.70 -22.34 3.39
N LEU A 325 0.24 -21.56 2.84
CA LEU A 325 0.23 -21.08 1.45
C LEU A 325 1.38 -21.70 0.67
N GLU A 326 1.20 -21.84 -0.64
CA GLU A 326 2.29 -22.15 -1.57
C GLU A 326 3.18 -20.92 -1.83
N ASP A 327 4.53 -21.09 -1.98
CA ASP A 327 5.43 -20.03 -2.46
C ASP A 327 5.38 -19.93 -3.99
N LEU A 328 4.51 -19.08 -4.51
CA LEU A 328 4.42 -18.84 -5.95
C LEU A 328 5.41 -17.76 -6.39
N ALA A 329 6.32 -18.11 -7.29
CA ALA A 329 7.19 -17.15 -8.00
C ALA A 329 6.38 -16.37 -9.05
N VAL A 330 5.45 -15.51 -8.60
CA VAL A 330 4.50 -14.79 -9.46
C VAL A 330 5.22 -13.99 -10.56
N ALA A 331 6.40 -13.42 -10.28
CA ALA A 331 7.18 -12.69 -11.27
C ALA A 331 7.60 -13.60 -12.43
N ASN A 332 8.05 -14.82 -12.15
CA ASN A 332 8.44 -15.80 -13.17
C ASN A 332 7.21 -16.31 -13.94
N LEU A 333 6.09 -16.55 -13.26
CA LEU A 333 4.84 -16.95 -13.91
C LEU A 333 4.32 -15.89 -14.89
N MET A 334 4.59 -14.62 -14.63
CA MET A 334 4.20 -13.50 -15.51
C MET A 334 5.08 -13.39 -16.78
N THR A 335 6.17 -14.12 -16.91
CA THR A 335 6.96 -14.18 -18.15
C THR A 335 6.25 -15.00 -19.23
N ASN A 336 5.35 -15.90 -18.85
CA ASN A 336 4.53 -16.66 -19.79
C ASN A 336 3.50 -15.74 -20.45
N ARG A 337 3.69 -15.41 -21.73
CA ARG A 337 2.85 -14.51 -22.52
C ARG A 337 1.36 -14.90 -22.59
N TYR A 338 1.05 -16.19 -22.48
CA TYR A 338 -0.32 -16.70 -22.54
C TYR A 338 -1.06 -16.52 -21.23
N LEU A 339 -0.39 -16.74 -20.10
CA LEU A 339 -0.98 -16.72 -18.76
C LEU A 339 -0.75 -15.41 -18.01
N ALA A 340 0.22 -14.59 -18.40
CA ALA A 340 0.60 -13.34 -17.71
C ALA A 340 -0.59 -12.44 -17.38
N ARG A 341 -1.55 -12.33 -18.31
CA ARG A 341 -2.74 -11.51 -18.10
C ARG A 341 -3.68 -12.09 -17.04
N ALA A 342 -3.90 -13.39 -17.06
CA ALA A 342 -4.75 -14.07 -16.09
C ALA A 342 -4.12 -14.00 -14.68
N ILE A 343 -2.81 -14.23 -14.60
CA ILE A 343 -2.03 -14.13 -13.36
C ILE A 343 -2.04 -12.70 -12.80
N ALA A 344 -1.82 -11.70 -13.66
CA ALA A 344 -1.92 -10.29 -13.25
C ALA A 344 -3.35 -9.92 -12.81
N ALA A 345 -4.38 -10.50 -13.41
CA ALA A 345 -5.76 -10.30 -13.02
C ALA A 345 -6.09 -10.95 -11.68
N ALA A 346 -5.56 -12.15 -11.41
CA ALA A 346 -5.72 -12.84 -10.14
C ALA A 346 -5.06 -12.09 -8.96
N ALA A 347 -3.96 -11.37 -9.21
CA ALA A 347 -3.25 -10.60 -8.20
C ALA A 347 -2.83 -11.41 -6.95
N TRP A 348 -2.31 -12.63 -7.16
CA TRP A 348 -1.91 -13.55 -6.09
C TRP A 348 -0.88 -12.97 -5.11
N ALA A 349 0.05 -12.14 -5.59
CA ALA A 349 1.02 -11.46 -4.72
C ALA A 349 0.33 -10.50 -3.73
N GLU A 350 -0.69 -9.76 -4.19
CA GLU A 350 -1.48 -8.86 -3.31
C GLU A 350 -2.32 -9.67 -2.32
N PHE A 351 -2.87 -10.81 -2.73
CA PHE A 351 -3.60 -11.71 -1.84
C PHE A 351 -2.70 -12.25 -0.73
N ALA A 352 -1.51 -12.77 -1.08
CA ALA A 352 -0.52 -13.25 -0.11
C ALA A 352 -0.10 -12.14 0.86
N ARG A 353 0.17 -10.92 0.35
CA ARG A 353 0.46 -9.75 1.19
C ARG A 353 -0.68 -9.46 2.17
N GLN A 354 -1.94 -9.57 1.72
CA GLN A 354 -3.09 -9.36 2.59
C GLN A 354 -3.22 -10.41 3.68
N LEU A 355 -2.94 -11.67 3.39
CA LEU A 355 -2.92 -12.73 4.39
C LEU A 355 -1.83 -12.48 5.44
N VAL A 356 -0.62 -12.11 5.03
CA VAL A 356 0.51 -11.85 5.95
C VAL A 356 0.18 -10.79 6.99
N TYR A 357 -0.26 -9.59 6.60
CA TYR A 357 -0.53 -8.56 7.59
C TYR A 357 -1.80 -8.81 8.40
N LYS A 358 -2.81 -9.47 7.80
CA LYS A 358 -4.02 -9.83 8.55
C LYS A 358 -3.75 -10.94 9.54
N ALA A 359 -2.91 -11.93 9.18
CA ALA A 359 -2.46 -12.96 10.10
C ALA A 359 -1.81 -12.36 11.35
N ALA A 360 -0.92 -11.39 11.18
CA ALA A 360 -0.32 -10.65 12.28
C ALA A 360 -1.36 -9.91 13.15
N TRP A 361 -2.44 -9.37 12.53
CA TRP A 361 -3.48 -8.66 13.27
C TRP A 361 -4.40 -9.59 14.07
N PHE A 362 -4.72 -10.75 13.51
CA PHE A 362 -5.69 -11.68 14.11
C PHE A 362 -5.04 -12.84 14.87
N GLY A 363 -3.69 -12.91 14.91
CA GLY A 363 -2.98 -13.97 15.59
C GLY A 363 -3.06 -15.32 14.87
N THR A 364 -3.34 -15.32 13.56
CA THR A 364 -3.31 -16.53 12.73
C THR A 364 -1.85 -16.93 12.47
N GLU A 365 -1.52 -18.19 12.66
CA GLU A 365 -0.24 -18.76 12.25
C GLU A 365 -0.25 -19.00 10.74
N LEU A 366 0.52 -18.17 9.99
CA LEU A 366 0.62 -18.27 8.53
C LEU A 366 1.98 -18.81 8.14
N VAL A 367 1.98 -19.94 7.47
CA VAL A 367 3.18 -20.63 6.98
C VAL A 367 3.17 -20.63 5.45
N VAL A 368 4.36 -20.52 4.87
CA VAL A 368 4.54 -20.63 3.42
C VAL A 368 5.31 -21.91 3.14
N ALA A 369 4.70 -22.82 2.38
CA ALA A 369 5.32 -24.08 1.98
C ALA A 369 6.53 -23.81 1.08
N ASP A 370 7.51 -24.71 1.14
CA ASP A 370 8.66 -24.65 0.24
C ASP A 370 8.21 -24.65 -1.22
N ARG A 371 8.89 -23.83 -2.05
CA ARG A 371 8.60 -23.69 -3.49
C ARG A 371 8.63 -25.01 -4.25
N TRP A 372 9.43 -25.95 -3.79
CA TRP A 372 9.62 -27.24 -4.42
C TRP A 372 8.69 -28.32 -3.86
N CYS A 373 7.82 -27.95 -2.89
CA CYS A 373 6.80 -28.86 -2.39
C CYS A 373 5.88 -29.28 -3.55
N PRO A 374 5.87 -30.59 -3.94
CA PRO A 374 5.12 -31.05 -5.09
C PRO A 374 3.62 -31.24 -4.79
N SER A 375 2.98 -30.24 -4.19
CA SER A 375 1.59 -30.30 -3.69
C SER A 375 0.59 -30.80 -4.74
N SER A 376 0.70 -30.33 -5.98
CA SER A 376 -0.20 -30.72 -7.08
C SER A 376 0.13 -32.03 -7.75
N LYS A 377 1.30 -32.62 -7.46
CA LYS A 377 1.78 -33.91 -8.04
C LYS A 377 1.71 -35.04 -7.04
N THR A 378 1.59 -34.77 -5.76
CA THR A 378 1.50 -35.76 -4.69
C THR A 378 0.05 -36.21 -4.49
N CYS A 379 -0.19 -37.49 -4.33
CA CYS A 379 -1.50 -37.98 -3.94
C CYS A 379 -1.79 -37.70 -2.48
N SER A 380 -2.90 -37.03 -2.16
CA SER A 380 -3.30 -36.73 -0.79
C SER A 380 -3.71 -38.00 0.01
N GLY A 381 -4.06 -39.07 -0.67
CA GLY A 381 -4.44 -40.33 -0.01
C GLY A 381 -3.24 -41.23 0.36
N CYS A 382 -2.31 -41.46 -0.58
CA CYS A 382 -1.20 -42.40 -0.36
C CYS A 382 0.20 -41.79 -0.40
N GLY A 383 0.34 -40.52 -0.72
CA GLY A 383 1.63 -39.82 -0.77
C GLY A 383 2.46 -40.07 -2.02
N THR A 384 2.03 -40.94 -2.94
CA THR A 384 2.75 -41.21 -4.20
C THR A 384 2.85 -39.92 -5.05
N VAL A 385 4.05 -39.65 -5.55
CA VAL A 385 4.30 -38.54 -6.46
C VAL A 385 4.25 -39.00 -7.90
N GLN A 386 3.43 -38.39 -8.73
CA GLN A 386 3.25 -38.71 -10.13
C GLN A 386 3.26 -37.47 -11.02
N GLN A 387 3.51 -37.62 -12.32
CA GLN A 387 3.45 -36.51 -13.26
C GLN A 387 2.00 -36.22 -13.65
N VAL A 388 1.60 -34.94 -13.44
CA VAL A 388 0.27 -34.45 -13.80
C VAL A 388 0.43 -33.30 -14.78
N ARG A 389 -0.29 -33.32 -15.91
CA ARG A 389 -0.25 -32.25 -16.90
C ARG A 389 -0.97 -31.00 -16.36
N LEU A 390 -0.49 -29.81 -16.69
CA LEU A 390 -1.10 -28.56 -16.24
C LEU A 390 -2.56 -28.38 -16.69
N ALA A 391 -2.95 -29.01 -17.81
CA ALA A 391 -4.29 -28.96 -18.34
C ALA A 391 -5.28 -29.85 -17.58
N GLU A 392 -4.79 -30.89 -16.90
CA GLU A 392 -5.61 -31.81 -16.14
C GLU A 392 -6.16 -31.15 -14.89
N ARG A 393 -7.47 -31.29 -14.69
CA ARG A 393 -8.18 -30.71 -13.53
C ARG A 393 -8.57 -31.76 -12.50
N VAL A 394 -8.63 -33.01 -12.92
CA VAL A 394 -8.91 -34.17 -12.08
C VAL A 394 -7.59 -34.88 -11.81
N PHE A 395 -7.25 -35.00 -10.54
CA PHE A 395 -6.14 -35.84 -10.10
C PHE A 395 -6.62 -37.30 -10.00
N ARG A 396 -5.92 -38.21 -10.66
CA ARG A 396 -6.17 -39.66 -10.60
C ARG A 396 -4.88 -40.30 -10.14
N CYS A 397 -4.90 -40.94 -8.98
CA CYS A 397 -3.73 -41.64 -8.47
C CYS A 397 -3.64 -43.05 -9.11
N GLU A 398 -2.51 -43.32 -9.75
CA GLU A 398 -2.25 -44.64 -10.35
C GLU A 398 -1.96 -45.72 -9.29
N ALA A 399 -1.49 -45.31 -8.09
CA ALA A 399 -1.13 -46.24 -7.03
C ALA A 399 -2.32 -46.68 -6.14
N CYS A 400 -3.19 -45.75 -5.73
CA CYS A 400 -4.30 -46.05 -4.81
C CYS A 400 -5.70 -45.80 -5.40
N GLY A 401 -5.79 -45.39 -6.67
CA GLY A 401 -7.06 -45.15 -7.34
C GLY A 401 -7.83 -43.91 -6.92
N LEU A 402 -7.28 -43.04 -6.03
CA LEU A 402 -7.93 -41.81 -5.61
C LEU A 402 -8.25 -40.92 -6.81
N ILE A 403 -9.50 -40.48 -6.91
CA ILE A 403 -9.95 -39.52 -7.91
C ILE A 403 -10.48 -38.30 -7.19
N THR A 404 -9.86 -37.11 -7.43
CA THR A 404 -10.26 -35.86 -6.77
C THR A 404 -9.95 -34.65 -7.67
N ASP A 405 -10.49 -33.49 -7.33
CA ASP A 405 -10.10 -32.23 -7.96
C ASP A 405 -8.63 -31.92 -7.65
N ARG A 406 -7.85 -31.52 -8.65
CA ARG A 406 -6.41 -31.29 -8.50
C ARG A 406 -6.08 -30.16 -7.54
N ASP A 407 -6.84 -29.06 -7.58
CA ASP A 407 -6.61 -27.88 -6.73
C ASP A 407 -7.00 -28.24 -5.28
N HIS A 408 -8.02 -29.09 -5.08
CA HIS A 408 -8.36 -29.67 -3.77
C HIS A 408 -7.26 -30.58 -3.25
N ASN A 409 -6.77 -31.52 -4.07
CA ASN A 409 -5.66 -32.40 -3.71
C ASN A 409 -4.42 -31.60 -3.28
N ALA A 410 -4.10 -30.53 -4.01
CA ALA A 410 -2.98 -29.64 -3.67
C ALA A 410 -3.19 -28.93 -2.33
N ALA A 411 -4.40 -28.45 -2.04
CA ALA A 411 -4.72 -27.80 -0.77
C ALA A 411 -4.56 -28.78 0.41
N VAL A 412 -5.05 -30.03 0.29
CA VAL A 412 -4.87 -31.09 1.31
C VAL A 412 -3.40 -31.36 1.56
N ASN A 413 -2.60 -31.50 0.48
CA ASN A 413 -1.16 -31.73 0.59
C ASN A 413 -0.41 -30.59 1.26
N LEU A 414 -0.80 -29.31 1.02
CA LEU A 414 -0.23 -28.15 1.70
C LEU A 414 -0.53 -28.17 3.21
N ALA A 415 -1.77 -28.53 3.59
CA ALA A 415 -2.16 -28.69 4.98
C ALA A 415 -1.33 -29.78 5.66
N ALA A 416 -1.29 -30.98 5.07
CA ALA A 416 -0.53 -32.12 5.59
C ALA A 416 0.99 -31.85 5.66
N TRP A 417 1.54 -31.10 4.68
CA TRP A 417 2.94 -30.67 4.72
C TRP A 417 3.20 -29.77 5.92
N ALA A 418 2.35 -28.79 6.16
CA ALA A 418 2.49 -27.86 7.27
C ALA A 418 2.34 -28.58 8.62
N ASP A 419 1.36 -29.47 8.76
CA ASP A 419 1.18 -30.27 9.99
C ASP A 419 2.42 -31.09 10.30
N ARG A 420 3.02 -31.78 9.33
CA ARG A 420 4.27 -32.54 9.52
C ARG A 420 5.45 -31.67 9.86
N SER A 421 5.59 -30.52 9.19
CA SER A 421 6.74 -29.63 9.35
C SER A 421 6.73 -28.86 10.67
N PHE A 422 5.55 -28.57 11.22
CA PHE A 422 5.37 -27.71 12.38
C PHE A 422 4.78 -28.43 13.61
N ALA A 423 4.45 -29.72 13.51
CA ALA A 423 4.01 -30.53 14.66
C ALA A 423 5.07 -30.61 15.77
N ARG A 424 6.35 -30.47 15.44
CA ARG A 424 7.50 -30.62 16.35
C ARG A 424 8.19 -29.32 16.73
N ALA A 425 7.82 -28.18 16.17
CA ALA A 425 8.50 -26.92 16.45
C ALA A 425 7.85 -26.19 17.64
N PRO A 426 8.63 -25.76 18.66
CA PRO A 426 8.13 -24.79 19.61
C PRO A 426 7.78 -23.51 18.88
N VAL A 427 6.71 -22.83 19.33
CA VAL A 427 6.16 -21.62 18.72
C VAL A 427 7.27 -20.59 18.50
N ARG A 428 7.83 -20.52 17.31
CA ARG A 428 8.49 -19.32 16.84
C ARG A 428 7.36 -18.38 16.41
N GLN A 429 7.07 -17.40 17.26
CA GLN A 429 6.37 -16.22 16.76
C GLN A 429 7.09 -15.80 15.48
N ALA A 430 6.38 -15.80 14.36
CA ALA A 430 6.91 -15.31 13.11
C ALA A 430 7.10 -13.79 13.21
N GLY A 431 8.14 -13.39 13.94
CA GLY A 431 8.82 -12.13 13.78
C GLY A 431 9.55 -12.14 12.44
N GLY A 432 8.89 -12.57 11.42
CA GLY A 432 9.34 -12.42 10.05
C GLY A 432 9.33 -10.93 9.75
N ARG A 433 10.53 -10.34 9.72
CA ARG A 433 10.77 -9.05 9.08
C ARG A 433 10.08 -9.12 7.73
N ALA A 434 8.90 -8.51 7.63
CA ALA A 434 8.21 -8.34 6.37
C ALA A 434 9.18 -7.60 5.45
N THR A 435 9.79 -8.34 4.52
CA THR A 435 10.53 -7.72 3.43
C THR A 435 9.49 -6.98 2.62
N ASN A 436 9.49 -5.66 2.74
CA ASN A 436 8.58 -4.76 2.10
C ASN A 436 8.48 -5.08 0.62
N ALA A 437 7.27 -5.39 0.17
CA ALA A 437 6.93 -5.29 -1.24
C ALA A 437 7.19 -3.84 -1.71
N PRO A 438 7.64 -3.62 -2.97
CA PRO A 438 8.03 -2.31 -3.45
C PRO A 438 6.84 -1.34 -3.41
N GLY A 439 6.84 -0.45 -2.43
CA GLY A 439 5.78 0.55 -2.23
C GLY A 439 5.65 1.10 -0.81
N GLY A 440 6.33 0.54 0.19
CA GLY A 440 6.29 1.02 1.55
C GLY A 440 7.69 1.07 2.17
N GLU A 441 8.44 2.14 1.94
CA GLU A 441 9.76 2.34 2.54
C GLU A 441 9.63 3.15 3.82
N GLY A 442 9.92 2.48 4.94
CA GLY A 442 10.35 3.13 6.17
C GLY A 442 11.86 2.98 6.30
N ALA A 443 12.62 4.00 5.94
CA ALA A 443 14.03 4.09 6.33
C ALA A 443 14.09 4.60 7.77
N GLY A 444 14.32 3.69 8.73
CA GLY A 444 14.65 4.05 10.09
C GLY A 444 16.08 4.57 10.17
N HIS A 445 16.26 5.83 10.56
CA HIS A 445 17.53 6.32 11.06
C HIS A 445 17.86 5.60 12.38
N ARG A 446 19.06 5.03 12.45
CA ARG A 446 19.67 4.63 13.72
C ARG A 446 19.97 5.89 14.52
N HIS A 447 19.16 6.18 15.52
CA HIS A 447 19.65 6.86 16.72
C HIS A 447 20.02 5.78 17.72
N SER A 448 21.24 5.87 18.21
CA SER A 448 21.75 5.15 19.38
C SER A 448 21.01 5.65 20.59
N ASP A 449 19.92 5.01 20.95
CA ASP A 449 19.39 4.94 22.32
C ASP A 449 18.17 4.01 22.25
N GLY A 450 18.18 3.02 23.16
CA GLY A 450 17.33 1.85 23.08
C GLY A 450 15.85 2.10 23.36
N GLU A 451 15.13 2.48 22.32
CA GLU A 451 13.67 2.38 22.30
C GLU A 451 13.23 1.72 20.99
N THR A 452 12.62 0.56 21.11
CA THR A 452 11.94 -0.16 20.03
C THR A 452 10.77 0.67 19.53
N GLY A 453 10.98 1.42 18.46
CA GLY A 453 9.92 2.14 17.76
C GLY A 453 8.92 1.18 17.11
N PRO A 454 7.62 1.51 17.11
CA PRO A 454 6.57 0.65 16.55
C PRO A 454 6.75 0.47 15.05
N VAL A 455 6.61 -0.78 14.60
CA VAL A 455 6.60 -1.17 13.18
C VAL A 455 5.41 -0.48 12.48
N GLU A 456 5.68 0.44 11.56
CA GLU A 456 4.65 1.03 10.70
C GLU A 456 4.15 -0.04 9.71
N LEU A 457 3.03 -0.68 10.04
CA LEU A 457 2.24 -1.49 9.12
C LEU A 457 1.35 -0.56 8.31
N GLY A 458 1.75 -0.27 7.08
CA GLY A 458 0.97 0.56 6.16
C GLY A 458 -0.33 -0.12 5.75
N THR A 459 -1.43 0.28 6.35
CA THR A 459 -2.77 -0.07 5.91
C THR A 459 -3.39 1.11 5.21
N ASP A 460 -3.55 1.00 3.91
CA ASP A 460 -4.27 1.97 3.10
C ASP A 460 -5.78 1.83 3.32
N ALA A 461 -6.32 2.49 4.33
CA ALA A 461 -7.75 2.80 4.35
C ALA A 461 -7.97 3.99 3.42
N HIS A 462 -8.46 3.73 2.19
CA HIS A 462 -8.76 4.77 1.22
C HIS A 462 -10.21 5.23 1.38
N ALA A 463 -10.43 6.50 1.77
CA ALA A 463 -11.73 7.15 1.69
C ALA A 463 -11.85 7.94 0.37
N VAL A 464 -13.01 7.88 -0.27
CA VAL A 464 -13.29 8.62 -1.52
C VAL A 464 -13.77 10.02 -1.17
N LEU A 465 -13.12 11.03 -1.75
CA LEU A 465 -13.53 12.43 -1.64
C LEU A 465 -14.60 12.77 -2.69
N ALA A 466 -15.64 13.45 -2.29
CA ALA A 466 -16.72 13.92 -3.15
C ALA A 466 -16.32 15.15 -3.98
#